data_f2e3d771fc6bf6ad63d0d23cb59c3645
#
_entry.id   f2e3d771fc6bf6ad63d0d23cb59c3645
#
_cell.length_a   1.000
_cell.length_b   1.000
_cell.length_c   1.000
_cell.angle_alpha   90.00
_cell.angle_beta   90.00
_cell.angle_gamma   90.00
#
_symmetry.space_group_name_H-M   'P 1'
#
loop_
_entity.id
_entity.type
_entity.pdbx_description
1 polymer ?
#
loop_
_entity_poly.entity_id
_entity_poly.type
_entity_poly.pdbx_seq_one_letter_code
_entity_poly.pdbx_strand_id
1 'polypeptide(L)'
;MQLISIGKFAKKVGLTTASLRRMHESGECIPYHVTKGGTRYYSLDQLKDFSTADKQKKLVIGYCRVSTQSQKDDLETQINNVKSYMYAKGYEFEIISDIGSGVNYKKKGLQELLDKINNQDISKIVILYKDRLIRFGFELIEYICKINNVEIEIIDNTEQSKEQELSDDLIQIITVFANRLYGQRSKKTKQLINGVKENVSNKKD
;
A
#
# COMPACT_ATOMS: atom_id res chain seq x y z
N MET A 1 4.86 5.94 -32.61
CA MET A 1 3.54 6.51 -32.27
C MET A 1 2.57 6.11 -33.41
N GLN A 2 1.50 5.39 -33.07
CA GLN A 2 0.54 4.89 -34.07
C GLN A 2 -0.78 5.67 -33.94
N LEU A 3 -1.27 6.26 -35.06
CA LEU A 3 -2.53 7.00 -35.10
C LEU A 3 -3.64 6.13 -35.70
N ILE A 4 -4.84 6.22 -35.11
CA ILE A 4 -6.03 5.52 -35.57
C ILE A 4 -7.18 6.51 -35.77
N SER A 5 -8.05 6.22 -36.75
CA SER A 5 -9.22 7.07 -37.05
C SER A 5 -10.23 7.04 -35.90
N ILE A 6 -11.07 8.10 -35.82
CA ILE A 6 -12.14 8.22 -34.80
C ILE A 6 -13.02 6.96 -34.73
N GLY A 7 -13.35 6.32 -35.89
CA GLY A 7 -14.17 5.11 -35.89
C GLY A 7 -13.46 3.90 -35.27
N LYS A 8 -12.15 3.74 -35.53
CA LYS A 8 -11.33 2.68 -34.88
C LYS A 8 -11.11 2.97 -33.39
N PHE A 9 -10.90 4.23 -33.02
CA PHE A 9 -10.75 4.66 -31.65
C PHE A 9 -12.05 4.42 -30.89
N ALA A 10 -13.21 4.85 -31.41
CA ALA A 10 -14.54 4.65 -30.84
C ALA A 10 -14.81 3.18 -30.46
N LYS A 11 -14.52 2.25 -31.41
CA LYS A 11 -14.66 0.81 -31.17
C LYS A 11 -13.79 0.30 -30.01
N LYS A 12 -12.56 0.84 -29.91
CA LYS A 12 -11.61 0.42 -28.84
C LYS A 12 -12.00 0.92 -27.45
N VAL A 13 -12.60 2.11 -27.37
CA VAL A 13 -13.03 2.73 -26.10
C VAL A 13 -14.50 2.46 -25.73
N GLY A 14 -15.22 1.69 -26.55
CA GLY A 14 -16.63 1.37 -26.29
C GLY A 14 -17.59 2.57 -26.45
N LEU A 15 -17.18 3.61 -27.19
CA LEU A 15 -17.98 4.83 -27.39
C LEU A 15 -18.46 4.96 -28.85
N THR A 16 -19.44 5.86 -29.07
CA THR A 16 -19.84 6.26 -30.41
C THR A 16 -18.93 7.38 -30.94
N THR A 17 -18.82 7.48 -32.28
CA THR A 17 -18.10 8.60 -32.90
C THR A 17 -18.75 9.96 -32.57
N ALA A 18 -20.07 9.99 -32.35
CA ALA A 18 -20.80 11.18 -31.92
C ALA A 18 -20.42 11.62 -30.51
N SER A 19 -20.26 10.66 -29.60
CA SER A 19 -19.78 10.95 -28.22
C SER A 19 -18.37 11.53 -28.23
N LEU A 20 -17.44 10.94 -29.02
CA LEU A 20 -16.07 11.46 -29.16
C LEU A 20 -16.01 12.86 -29.77
N ARG A 21 -16.94 13.19 -30.69
CA ARG A 21 -17.04 14.56 -31.21
C ARG A 21 -17.47 15.57 -30.18
N ARG A 22 -18.46 15.24 -29.31
CA ARG A 22 -18.89 16.08 -28.20
C ARG A 22 -17.77 16.26 -27.19
N MET A 23 -17.04 15.18 -26.85
CA MET A 23 -15.89 15.26 -25.95
C MET A 23 -14.74 16.11 -26.50
N HIS A 24 -14.58 16.16 -27.83
CA HIS A 24 -13.64 17.10 -28.44
C HIS A 24 -14.13 18.56 -28.31
N GLU A 25 -15.40 18.80 -28.49
CA GLU A 25 -16.01 20.15 -28.39
C GLU A 25 -16.00 20.66 -26.92
N SER A 26 -16.17 19.76 -25.94
CA SER A 26 -16.04 20.09 -24.52
C SER A 26 -14.60 20.17 -24.02
N GLY A 27 -13.60 19.75 -24.82
CA GLY A 27 -12.20 19.71 -24.42
C GLY A 27 -11.79 18.48 -23.61
N GLU A 28 -12.71 17.53 -23.34
CA GLU A 28 -12.45 16.32 -22.57
C GLU A 28 -11.56 15.30 -23.29
N CYS A 29 -11.67 15.24 -24.62
CA CYS A 29 -10.85 14.34 -25.46
C CYS A 29 -10.45 15.02 -26.76
N ILE A 30 -9.26 15.59 -26.78
CA ILE A 30 -8.71 16.30 -27.95
C ILE A 30 -8.04 15.30 -28.87
N PRO A 31 -8.44 15.20 -30.19
CA PRO A 31 -7.76 14.34 -31.12
C PRO A 31 -6.32 14.81 -31.34
N TYR A 32 -5.41 13.86 -31.55
CA TYR A 32 -4.02 14.17 -31.84
C TYR A 32 -3.86 14.97 -33.12
N HIS A 33 -4.68 14.67 -34.14
CA HIS A 33 -4.66 15.36 -35.41
C HIS A 33 -6.06 15.42 -36.04
N VAL A 34 -6.40 16.56 -36.65
CA VAL A 34 -7.61 16.74 -37.45
C VAL A 34 -7.19 17.12 -38.83
N THR A 35 -7.62 16.36 -39.86
CA THR A 35 -7.34 16.66 -41.23
C THR A 35 -8.13 17.88 -41.74
N LYS A 36 -7.72 18.47 -42.89
CA LYS A 36 -8.47 19.57 -43.54
C LYS A 36 -9.92 19.20 -43.84
N GLY A 37 -10.21 17.91 -44.08
CA GLY A 37 -11.56 17.38 -44.29
C GLY A 37 -12.33 17.05 -43.01
N GLY A 38 -11.84 17.41 -41.81
CA GLY A 38 -12.51 17.21 -40.53
C GLY A 38 -12.41 15.81 -39.95
N THR A 39 -11.63 14.91 -40.57
CA THR A 39 -11.39 13.57 -40.00
C THR A 39 -10.45 13.66 -38.79
N ARG A 40 -10.88 13.09 -37.65
CA ARG A 40 -10.14 13.10 -36.38
C ARG A 40 -9.33 11.82 -36.23
N TYR A 41 -8.06 11.96 -35.86
CA TYR A 41 -7.14 10.86 -35.55
C TYR A 41 -6.68 10.96 -34.11
N TYR A 42 -6.65 9.81 -33.43
CA TYR A 42 -6.24 9.67 -32.04
C TYR A 42 -4.99 8.79 -31.94
N SER A 43 -4.13 9.07 -30.98
CA SER A 43 -2.99 8.22 -30.62
C SER A 43 -3.45 6.97 -29.88
N LEU A 44 -2.75 5.84 -30.06
CA LEU A 44 -2.99 4.65 -29.23
C LEU A 44 -2.69 4.91 -27.75
N ASP A 45 -1.81 5.86 -27.43
CA ASP A 45 -1.51 6.23 -26.05
C ASP A 45 -2.72 6.88 -25.37
N GLN A 46 -3.58 7.59 -26.10
CA GLN A 46 -4.83 8.16 -25.59
C GLN A 46 -5.87 7.08 -25.20
N LEU A 47 -5.69 5.82 -25.62
CA LEU A 47 -6.54 4.73 -25.13
C LEU A 47 -6.39 4.50 -23.63
N LYS A 48 -5.21 4.82 -23.05
CA LYS A 48 -4.97 4.71 -21.60
C LYS A 48 -5.89 5.63 -20.81
N ASP A 49 -6.20 6.83 -21.35
CA ASP A 49 -7.08 7.80 -20.70
C ASP A 49 -8.55 7.31 -20.64
N PHE A 50 -8.92 6.42 -21.57
CA PHE A 50 -10.25 5.79 -21.64
C PHE A 50 -10.31 4.44 -20.94
N SER A 51 -9.20 3.74 -20.76
CA SER A 51 -9.11 2.53 -19.93
C SER A 51 -9.41 2.83 -18.46
N THR A 52 -9.33 4.10 -18.07
CA THR A 52 -9.73 4.58 -16.73
C THR A 52 -11.24 4.88 -16.63
N ALA A 53 -12.03 4.79 -17.72
CA ALA A 53 -13.48 5.05 -17.70
C ALA A 53 -14.31 3.88 -17.13
N ASP A 54 -13.77 2.67 -17.08
CA ASP A 54 -14.21 1.67 -16.12
C ASP A 54 -13.42 1.93 -14.80
N LYS A 55 -13.88 2.91 -14.03
CA LYS A 55 -13.61 2.93 -12.59
C LYS A 55 -14.30 1.70 -11.99
N GLN A 56 -13.80 0.50 -12.26
CA GLN A 56 -13.95 -0.58 -11.30
C GLN A 56 -13.60 0.09 -9.96
N LYS A 57 -14.56 0.07 -9.04
CA LYS A 57 -14.30 0.52 -7.67
C LYS A 57 -13.10 -0.28 -7.20
N LYS A 58 -11.90 0.32 -7.31
CA LYS A 58 -10.68 -0.37 -6.91
C LYS A 58 -10.83 -0.69 -5.43
N LEU A 59 -10.52 -1.91 -5.10
CA LEU A 59 -10.62 -2.45 -3.76
C LEU A 59 -9.82 -1.59 -2.77
N VAL A 60 -10.33 -1.45 -1.56
CA VAL A 60 -9.62 -0.82 -0.43
C VAL A 60 -9.10 -1.93 0.47
N ILE A 61 -7.84 -1.89 0.88
CA ILE A 61 -7.25 -2.90 1.76
C ILE A 61 -7.10 -2.32 3.17
N GLY A 62 -7.72 -2.97 4.15
CA GLY A 62 -7.40 -2.77 5.55
C GLY A 62 -6.23 -3.65 5.96
N TYR A 63 -5.11 -3.08 6.40
CA TYR A 63 -3.96 -3.85 6.86
C TYR A 63 -3.81 -3.76 8.38
N CYS A 64 -3.74 -4.95 9.02
CA CYS A 64 -3.64 -5.10 10.47
C CYS A 64 -2.44 -5.94 10.85
N ARG A 65 -1.76 -5.61 11.96
CA ARG A 65 -0.58 -6.34 12.40
C ARG A 65 -0.40 -6.30 13.92
N VAL A 66 0.03 -7.44 14.45
CA VAL A 66 0.60 -7.55 15.80
C VAL A 66 1.96 -8.21 15.74
N SER A 67 2.79 -8.00 16.76
CA SER A 67 4.18 -8.48 16.75
C SER A 67 4.30 -9.97 17.10
N THR A 68 3.42 -10.48 17.97
CA THR A 68 3.50 -11.86 18.50
C THR A 68 2.16 -12.57 18.48
N GLN A 69 2.21 -13.91 18.54
CA GLN A 69 0.99 -14.75 18.58
C GLN A 69 0.17 -14.54 19.86
N SER A 70 0.79 -14.14 20.95
CA SER A 70 0.08 -13.83 22.20
C SER A 70 -0.82 -12.60 22.12
N GLN A 71 -0.66 -11.78 21.08
CA GLN A 71 -1.45 -10.58 20.82
C GLN A 71 -2.61 -10.83 19.82
N LYS A 72 -3.05 -12.09 19.69
CA LYS A 72 -4.10 -12.44 18.71
C LYS A 72 -5.41 -11.73 19.01
N ASP A 73 -5.79 -11.55 20.25
CA ASP A 73 -7.00 -10.84 20.66
C ASP A 73 -6.88 -9.33 20.32
N ASP A 74 -5.70 -8.74 20.49
CA ASP A 74 -5.40 -7.38 20.05
C ASP A 74 -5.55 -7.26 18.52
N LEU A 75 -5.12 -8.28 17.76
CA LEU A 75 -5.28 -8.31 16.30
C LEU A 75 -6.75 -8.35 15.89
N GLU A 76 -7.56 -9.17 16.53
CA GLU A 76 -9.01 -9.24 16.26
C GLU A 76 -9.70 -7.91 16.57
N THR A 77 -9.35 -7.28 17.68
CA THR A 77 -9.84 -5.95 18.03
C THR A 77 -9.44 -4.91 16.99
N GLN A 78 -8.18 -4.93 16.52
CA GLN A 78 -7.69 -4.05 15.48
C GLN A 78 -8.45 -4.25 14.15
N ILE A 79 -8.65 -5.52 13.74
CA ILE A 79 -9.43 -5.87 12.55
C ILE A 79 -10.86 -5.33 12.65
N ASN A 80 -11.51 -5.48 13.78
CA ASN A 80 -12.89 -5.00 13.98
C ASN A 80 -12.98 -3.46 13.92
N ASN A 81 -12.00 -2.76 14.48
CA ASN A 81 -11.93 -1.29 14.41
C ASN A 81 -11.75 -0.82 12.97
N VAL A 82 -10.81 -1.42 12.22
CA VAL A 82 -10.57 -1.11 10.82
C VAL A 82 -11.80 -1.41 9.97
N LYS A 83 -12.43 -2.58 10.14
CA LYS A 83 -13.68 -2.93 9.44
C LYS A 83 -14.79 -1.93 9.71
N SER A 84 -15.04 -1.58 10.98
CA SER A 84 -16.08 -0.62 11.36
C SER A 84 -15.86 0.74 10.71
N TYR A 85 -14.60 1.20 10.68
CA TYR A 85 -14.23 2.42 10.00
C TYR A 85 -14.52 2.35 8.49
N MET A 86 -14.11 1.25 7.83
CA MET A 86 -14.27 1.09 6.39
C MET A 86 -15.74 0.94 5.99
N TYR A 87 -16.55 0.25 6.81
CA TYR A 87 -18.00 0.21 6.64
C TYR A 87 -18.65 1.60 6.75
N ALA A 88 -18.25 2.39 7.75
CA ALA A 88 -18.76 3.75 7.94
C ALA A 88 -18.42 4.67 6.75
N LYS A 89 -17.29 4.42 6.06
CA LYS A 89 -16.87 5.13 4.85
C LYS A 89 -17.52 4.59 3.56
N GLY A 90 -18.23 3.46 3.62
CA GLY A 90 -18.84 2.84 2.45
C GLY A 90 -17.83 2.27 1.46
N TYR A 91 -16.66 1.83 1.94
CA TYR A 91 -15.64 1.20 1.10
C TYR A 91 -16.03 -0.23 0.75
N GLU A 92 -15.67 -0.66 -0.46
CA GLU A 92 -15.58 -2.07 -0.82
C GLU A 92 -14.17 -2.53 -0.48
N PHE A 93 -14.02 -3.53 0.41
CA PHE A 93 -12.72 -3.78 1.01
C PHE A 93 -12.44 -5.24 1.35
N GLU A 94 -11.15 -5.54 1.48
CA GLU A 94 -10.61 -6.76 2.07
C GLU A 94 -9.70 -6.42 3.27
N ILE A 95 -9.51 -7.39 4.18
CA ILE A 95 -8.55 -7.26 5.29
C ILE A 95 -7.39 -8.21 5.06
N ILE A 96 -6.19 -7.65 5.08
CA ILE A 96 -4.93 -8.40 5.16
C ILE A 96 -4.38 -8.25 6.56
N SER A 97 -3.95 -9.36 7.17
CA SER A 97 -3.38 -9.32 8.52
C SER A 97 -2.12 -10.16 8.64
N ASP A 98 -1.20 -9.71 9.48
CA ASP A 98 0.05 -10.41 9.78
C ASP A 98 0.29 -10.53 11.29
N ILE A 99 0.96 -11.61 11.69
CA ILE A 99 1.56 -11.75 13.00
C ILE A 99 3.08 -11.79 12.80
N GLY A 100 3.77 -10.77 13.28
CA GLY A 100 5.22 -10.63 13.17
C GLY A 100 5.69 -9.21 13.39
N SER A 101 6.96 -9.07 13.75
CA SER A 101 7.62 -7.80 14.01
C SER A 101 7.47 -6.79 12.86
N GLY A 102 7.39 -5.51 13.20
CA GLY A 102 7.36 -4.41 12.25
C GLY A 102 8.60 -4.27 11.38
N VAL A 103 9.73 -4.85 11.80
CA VAL A 103 11.00 -4.89 11.03
C VAL A 103 11.13 -6.13 10.13
N ASN A 104 10.21 -7.06 10.21
CA ASN A 104 10.18 -8.20 9.31
C ASN A 104 9.41 -7.87 8.02
N TYR A 105 10.11 -7.62 6.93
CA TYR A 105 9.50 -7.30 5.62
C TYR A 105 9.13 -8.54 4.79
N LYS A 106 9.40 -9.75 5.30
CA LYS A 106 9.07 -11.02 4.63
C LYS A 106 7.72 -11.60 5.08
N LYS A 107 6.90 -10.82 5.79
CA LYS A 107 5.54 -11.23 6.18
C LYS A 107 4.69 -11.45 4.93
N LYS A 108 3.89 -12.51 4.94
CA LYS A 108 3.07 -12.90 3.78
C LYS A 108 2.04 -11.84 3.41
N GLY A 109 1.33 -11.30 4.40
CA GLY A 109 0.33 -10.27 4.16
C GLY A 109 0.94 -8.95 3.66
N LEU A 110 2.12 -8.55 4.16
CA LEU A 110 2.83 -7.39 3.63
C LEU A 110 3.26 -7.59 2.18
N GLN A 111 3.76 -8.78 1.82
CA GLN A 111 4.12 -9.10 0.43
C GLN A 111 2.89 -9.09 -0.48
N GLU A 112 1.79 -9.73 -0.06
CA GLU A 112 0.52 -9.69 -0.79
C GLU A 112 0.02 -8.26 -1.01
N LEU A 113 0.11 -7.41 0.01
CA LEU A 113 -0.25 -5.99 -0.09
C LEU A 113 0.60 -5.27 -1.14
N LEU A 114 1.93 -5.48 -1.13
CA LEU A 114 2.85 -4.89 -2.10
C LEU A 114 2.57 -5.39 -3.53
N ASP A 115 2.23 -6.66 -3.71
CA ASP A 115 1.85 -7.21 -5.00
C ASP A 115 0.55 -6.56 -5.52
N LYS A 116 -0.47 -6.40 -4.65
CA LYS A 116 -1.72 -5.70 -5.00
C LYS A 116 -1.47 -4.22 -5.38
N ILE A 117 -0.54 -3.53 -4.71
CA ILE A 117 -0.15 -2.16 -5.07
C ILE A 117 0.48 -2.15 -6.47
N ASN A 118 1.45 -3.04 -6.71
CA ASN A 118 2.19 -3.09 -7.97
C ASN A 118 1.31 -3.47 -9.16
N ASN A 119 0.34 -4.36 -8.96
CA ASN A 119 -0.64 -4.76 -9.97
C ASN A 119 -1.74 -3.72 -10.20
N GLN A 120 -1.79 -2.65 -9.40
CA GLN A 120 -2.82 -1.61 -9.44
C GLN A 120 -4.24 -2.14 -9.16
N ASP A 121 -4.36 -3.23 -8.38
CA ASP A 121 -5.63 -3.86 -8.02
C ASP A 121 -6.40 -3.06 -6.96
N ILE A 122 -5.71 -2.17 -6.22
CA ILE A 122 -6.25 -1.40 -5.11
C ILE A 122 -6.15 0.10 -5.33
N SER A 123 -7.02 0.85 -4.67
CA SER A 123 -7.00 2.32 -4.69
C SER A 123 -6.49 2.92 -3.38
N LYS A 124 -6.63 2.20 -2.27
CA LYS A 124 -6.35 2.73 -0.94
C LYS A 124 -5.94 1.62 0.03
N ILE A 125 -5.08 1.98 0.97
CA ILE A 125 -4.72 1.17 2.13
C ILE A 125 -5.20 1.91 3.38
N VAL A 126 -5.92 1.21 4.27
CA VAL A 126 -6.37 1.74 5.55
C VAL A 126 -5.62 1.02 6.67
N ILE A 127 -4.99 1.76 7.55
CA ILE A 127 -4.25 1.26 8.71
C ILE A 127 -4.67 1.99 9.98
N LEU A 128 -4.61 1.31 11.11
CA LEU A 128 -4.93 1.94 12.39
C LEU A 128 -3.86 2.97 12.78
N TYR A 129 -2.59 2.58 12.76
CA TYR A 129 -1.41 3.42 13.05
C TYR A 129 -0.33 3.18 12.01
N LYS A 130 0.58 4.13 11.79
CA LYS A 130 1.71 4.02 10.84
C LYS A 130 2.58 2.78 11.08
N ASP A 131 2.88 2.49 12.34
CA ASP A 131 3.73 1.39 12.77
C ASP A 131 3.09 0.00 12.58
N ARG A 132 1.77 -0.05 12.31
CA ARG A 132 1.10 -1.31 11.94
C ARG A 132 1.52 -1.77 10.55
N LEU A 133 1.81 -0.87 9.63
CA LEU A 133 2.28 -1.24 8.29
C LEU A 133 3.71 -1.77 8.34
N ILE A 134 4.64 -0.91 8.70
CA ILE A 134 6.06 -1.22 8.91
C ILE A 134 6.64 -0.31 10.01
N ARG A 135 7.70 -0.77 10.69
CA ARG A 135 8.33 0.01 11.75
C ARG A 135 9.24 1.11 11.22
N PHE A 136 10.00 0.82 10.16
CA PHE A 136 10.93 1.76 9.54
C PHE A 136 10.72 1.77 8.03
N GLY A 137 10.95 2.94 7.41
CA GLY A 137 10.83 3.12 5.96
C GLY A 137 9.38 3.28 5.49
N PHE A 138 8.49 3.81 6.34
CA PHE A 138 7.12 4.12 5.96
C PHE A 138 7.08 5.03 4.73
N GLU A 139 7.98 6.02 4.65
CA GLU A 139 8.11 6.95 3.54
C GLU A 139 8.40 6.25 2.20
N LEU A 140 9.11 5.11 2.25
CA LEU A 140 9.35 4.30 1.05
C LEU A 140 8.06 3.66 0.55
N ILE A 141 7.25 3.09 1.45
CA ILE A 141 5.95 2.51 1.07
C ILE A 141 4.99 3.61 0.59
N GLU A 142 4.97 4.76 1.26
CA GLU A 142 4.17 5.92 0.85
C GLU A 142 4.55 6.38 -0.57
N TYR A 143 5.85 6.42 -0.88
CA TYR A 143 6.33 6.75 -2.22
C TYR A 143 5.90 5.70 -3.26
N ILE A 144 6.02 4.39 -2.95
CA ILE A 144 5.55 3.30 -3.82
C ILE A 144 4.04 3.42 -4.06
N CYS A 145 3.26 3.68 -3.03
CA CYS A 145 1.82 3.91 -3.15
C CYS A 145 1.52 5.10 -4.07
N LYS A 146 2.22 6.22 -3.86
CA LYS A 146 2.04 7.44 -4.66
C LYS A 146 2.27 7.22 -6.15
N ILE A 147 3.35 6.52 -6.54
CA ILE A 147 3.63 6.25 -7.97
C ILE A 147 2.63 5.28 -8.60
N ASN A 148 1.96 4.45 -7.81
CA ASN A 148 0.92 3.52 -8.24
C ASN A 148 -0.52 4.09 -8.07
N ASN A 149 -0.67 5.37 -7.69
CA ASN A 149 -1.95 6.02 -7.42
C ASN A 149 -2.79 5.31 -6.33
N VAL A 150 -2.11 4.80 -5.30
CA VAL A 150 -2.71 4.22 -4.09
C VAL A 150 -2.57 5.22 -2.95
N GLU A 151 -3.67 5.50 -2.25
CA GLU A 151 -3.69 6.37 -1.07
C GLU A 151 -3.46 5.55 0.21
N ILE A 152 -2.72 6.10 1.19
CA ILE A 152 -2.64 5.53 2.53
C ILE A 152 -3.48 6.39 3.48
N GLU A 153 -4.47 5.78 4.13
CA GLU A 153 -5.34 6.40 5.11
C GLU A 153 -5.05 5.84 6.50
N ILE A 154 -4.69 6.71 7.43
CA ILE A 154 -4.35 6.36 8.81
C ILE A 154 -5.51 6.80 9.69
N ILE A 155 -6.12 5.85 10.42
CA ILE A 155 -7.31 6.11 11.24
C ILE A 155 -6.94 6.96 12.47
N ASP A 156 -5.82 6.62 13.11
CA ASP A 156 -5.34 7.31 14.30
C ASP A 156 -3.86 7.69 14.11
N ASN A 157 -3.60 8.99 14.11
CA ASN A 157 -2.25 9.53 13.94
C ASN A 157 -1.46 9.60 15.27
N THR A 158 -2.02 9.14 16.40
CA THR A 158 -1.27 9.05 17.63
C THR A 158 -0.24 7.93 17.53
N GLU A 159 1.02 8.23 17.87
CA GLU A 159 2.08 7.22 17.92
C GLU A 159 1.88 6.35 19.18
N GLN A 160 1.11 5.28 19.06
CA GLN A 160 0.91 4.30 20.13
C GLN A 160 1.68 3.00 19.86
N SER A 161 3.00 3.07 19.72
CA SER A 161 3.77 1.84 19.84
C SER A 161 3.95 1.52 21.34
N LYS A 162 3.47 0.34 21.77
CA LYS A 162 3.76 -0.16 23.10
C LYS A 162 5.29 -0.22 23.25
N GLU A 163 5.86 0.35 24.30
CA GLU A 163 7.34 0.34 24.56
C GLU A 163 7.94 -1.06 24.41
N GLN A 164 7.17 -2.08 24.79
CA GLN A 164 7.57 -3.48 24.67
C GLN A 164 7.81 -3.88 23.19
N GLU A 165 6.94 -3.49 22.25
CA GLU A 165 7.11 -3.81 20.82
C GLU A 165 8.35 -3.12 20.23
N LEU A 166 8.61 -1.86 20.64
CA LEU A 166 9.82 -1.14 20.21
C LEU A 166 11.08 -1.82 20.73
N SER A 167 11.05 -2.28 21.97
CA SER A 167 12.18 -2.98 22.59
C SER A 167 12.46 -4.31 21.91
N ASP A 168 11.43 -5.09 21.59
CA ASP A 168 11.55 -6.37 20.88
C ASP A 168 12.09 -6.17 19.44
N ASP A 169 11.61 -5.15 18.75
CA ASP A 169 12.10 -4.78 17.42
C ASP A 169 13.58 -4.36 17.48
N LEU A 170 13.98 -3.58 18.47
CA LEU A 170 15.38 -3.17 18.68
C LEU A 170 16.27 -4.38 18.97
N ILE A 171 15.85 -5.29 19.84
CA ILE A 171 16.57 -6.55 20.11
C ILE A 171 16.75 -7.36 18.84
N GLN A 172 15.74 -7.44 17.97
CA GLN A 172 15.83 -8.15 16.71
C GLN A 172 16.87 -7.50 15.77
N ILE A 173 16.89 -6.18 15.65
CA ILE A 173 17.87 -5.44 14.84
C ILE A 173 19.29 -5.69 15.38
N ILE A 174 19.49 -5.50 16.68
CA ILE A 174 20.80 -5.71 17.32
C ILE A 174 21.27 -7.16 17.12
N THR A 175 20.37 -8.12 17.21
CA THR A 175 20.69 -9.55 16.99
C THR A 175 21.18 -9.79 15.55
N VAL A 176 20.52 -9.21 14.54
CA VAL A 176 20.95 -9.33 13.14
C VAL A 176 22.32 -8.71 12.92
N PHE A 177 22.57 -7.51 13.46
CA PHE A 177 23.86 -6.84 13.36
C PHE A 177 24.97 -7.59 14.11
N ALA A 178 24.69 -8.03 15.33
CA ALA A 178 25.64 -8.77 16.13
C ALA A 178 26.02 -10.11 15.48
N ASN A 179 25.06 -10.82 14.89
CA ASN A 179 25.32 -12.05 14.15
C ASN A 179 26.20 -11.82 12.91
N ARG A 180 26.01 -10.69 12.20
CA ARG A 180 26.84 -10.32 11.06
C ARG A 180 28.26 -9.93 11.46
N LEU A 181 28.42 -9.18 12.54
CA LEU A 181 29.72 -8.63 12.95
C LEU A 181 30.58 -9.66 13.70
N TYR A 182 29.97 -10.51 14.50
CA TYR A 182 30.70 -11.36 15.45
C TYR A 182 30.47 -12.86 15.23
N GLY A 183 29.57 -13.25 14.36
CA GLY A 183 29.16 -14.64 14.16
C GLY A 183 28.33 -15.20 15.35
N GLN A 184 27.60 -16.31 15.09
CA GLN A 184 26.67 -16.91 16.07
C GLN A 184 27.33 -17.42 17.39
N ARG A 185 28.64 -17.54 17.44
CA ARG A 185 29.39 -18.12 18.59
C ARG A 185 30.12 -17.10 19.46
N SER A 186 30.02 -15.83 19.19
CA SER A 186 30.76 -14.81 19.96
C SER A 186 30.16 -14.55 21.34
N LYS A 187 30.99 -14.63 22.38
CA LYS A 187 30.60 -14.25 23.76
C LYS A 187 30.10 -12.79 23.84
N LYS A 188 30.67 -11.87 23.06
CA LYS A 188 30.28 -10.46 23.02
C LYS A 188 28.86 -10.26 22.50
N THR A 189 28.40 -11.04 21.50
CA THR A 189 27.03 -10.99 20.99
C THR A 189 26.01 -11.35 22.09
N LYS A 190 26.32 -12.42 22.86
CA LYS A 190 25.45 -12.81 24.00
C LYS A 190 25.39 -11.77 25.09
N GLN A 191 26.52 -11.12 25.41
CA GLN A 191 26.57 -10.05 26.40
C GLN A 191 25.78 -8.81 25.97
N LEU A 192 25.86 -8.37 24.70
CA LEU A 192 25.08 -7.27 24.18
C LEU A 192 23.57 -7.55 24.22
N ILE A 193 23.16 -8.74 23.77
CA ILE A 193 21.73 -9.14 23.79
C ILE A 193 21.20 -9.20 25.22
N ASN A 194 21.98 -9.78 26.17
CA ASN A 194 21.58 -9.86 27.57
C ASN A 194 21.51 -8.48 28.24
N GLY A 195 22.48 -7.61 27.99
CA GLY A 195 22.48 -6.25 28.55
C GLY A 195 21.27 -5.42 28.07
N VAL A 196 20.85 -5.56 26.81
CA VAL A 196 19.64 -4.89 26.31
C VAL A 196 18.38 -5.47 26.97
N LYS A 197 18.30 -6.79 27.14
CA LYS A 197 17.16 -7.45 27.80
C LYS A 197 17.03 -7.03 29.27
N GLU A 198 18.13 -6.97 30.01
CA GLU A 198 18.16 -6.55 31.42
C GLU A 198 17.73 -5.09 31.58
N ASN A 199 18.21 -4.19 30.73
CA ASN A 199 17.81 -2.78 30.76
C ASN A 199 16.32 -2.56 30.45
N VAL A 200 15.72 -3.42 29.62
CA VAL A 200 14.28 -3.38 29.32
C VAL A 200 13.45 -3.95 30.48
N SER A 201 13.97 -4.98 31.17
CA SER A 201 13.27 -5.60 32.31
C SER A 201 13.30 -4.72 33.56
N ASN A 202 14.40 -4.00 33.82
CA ASN A 202 14.56 -3.13 34.99
C ASN A 202 13.81 -1.79 34.92
N LYS A 203 13.14 -1.46 33.81
CA LYS A 203 12.24 -0.31 33.69
C LYS A 203 10.79 -0.63 34.08
N LYS A 204 10.53 -1.82 34.60
CA LYS A 204 9.17 -2.28 34.97
C LYS A 204 8.83 -2.16 36.46
N ASP A 205 9.73 -1.61 37.27
CA ASP A 205 9.48 -1.31 38.70
C ASP A 205 9.27 0.18 38.95
#